data_7911d74b2334997493aee30a212225b6
#
_entry.id   7911d74b2334997493aee30a212225b6
#
_cell.length_a   1.000
_cell.length_b   1.000
_cell.length_c   1.000
_cell.angle_alpha   90.00
_cell.angle_beta   90.00
_cell.angle_gamma   90.00
#
_symmetry.space_group_name_H-M   'P 1'
#
loop_
_entity.id
_entity.type
_entity.pdbx_description
1 polymer ?
#
loop_
_entity_poly.entity_id
_entity_poly.type
_entity_poly.pdbx_seq_one_letter_code
_entity_poly.pdbx_strand_id
1 'polypeptide(L)'
;MEIVFNKLCYIENPKSSSERKYLDDVNLVIKQGSIVGFLNDDLGIIGKLIMAIKRPTKGELRIDEMIIKRTSHVNNVNELRKKVGFVYTSNNQFVGKTVKEEIKQTMKNFGYKASNITKHVVDSLRIVGIGEEYLDRDPNTLSYTEKKKLKLASAMSYNPSVLVLEDFDKGLLFKEREYFRKLFLKLKNKFDKTIILITKDLTAMFDLVDKVHVIHNGKLMISGGKEIFYDNKLYKYVEMPKIVEFTKYAQECGHNILEYTDIKELIKELYRNV
;
A
#
# COMPACT_ATOMS: atom_id res chain seq x y z
N MET A 1 10.13 6.40 -9.76
CA MET A 1 10.97 5.38 -9.10
C MET A 1 10.43 4.01 -9.46
N GLU A 2 11.21 3.23 -10.24
CA GLU A 2 10.87 1.85 -10.63
C GLU A 2 11.38 0.86 -9.59
N ILE A 3 10.62 -0.19 -9.31
CA ILE A 3 10.99 -1.25 -8.38
C ILE A 3 10.94 -2.59 -9.10
N VAL A 4 12.06 -3.33 -9.09
CA VAL A 4 12.18 -4.62 -9.77
C VAL A 4 12.56 -5.70 -8.76
N PHE A 5 11.77 -6.74 -8.70
CA PHE A 5 12.09 -7.99 -8.00
C PHE A 5 12.71 -8.93 -9.01
N ASN A 6 13.95 -9.34 -8.78
CA ASN A 6 14.69 -10.23 -9.66
C ASN A 6 15.09 -11.49 -8.88
N LYS A 7 14.40 -12.60 -9.16
CA LYS A 7 14.55 -13.89 -8.46
C LYS A 7 14.55 -13.73 -6.95
N LEU A 8 13.64 -12.85 -6.46
CA LEU A 8 13.63 -12.43 -5.06
C LEU A 8 13.14 -13.55 -4.17
N CYS A 9 14.00 -13.99 -3.24
CA CYS A 9 13.64 -14.93 -2.18
C CYS A 9 13.83 -14.28 -0.82
N TYR A 10 12.91 -14.58 0.10
CA TYR A 10 13.09 -14.25 1.52
C TYR A 10 12.66 -15.41 2.39
N ILE A 11 13.60 -15.90 3.18
CA ILE A 11 13.42 -16.99 4.14
C ILE A 11 13.79 -16.42 5.51
N GLU A 12 12.88 -16.49 6.46
CA GLU A 12 13.14 -16.15 7.86
C GLU A 12 13.68 -17.37 8.58
N ASN A 13 14.67 -17.15 9.47
CA ASN A 13 15.36 -18.19 10.23
C ASN A 13 15.82 -19.38 9.38
N PRO A 14 16.59 -19.17 8.30
CA PRO A 14 16.98 -20.27 7.42
C PRO A 14 17.78 -21.32 8.14
N LYS A 15 17.52 -22.59 7.83
CA LYS A 15 18.17 -23.78 8.44
C LYS A 15 17.84 -24.00 9.92
N SER A 16 16.77 -23.41 10.44
CA SER A 16 16.27 -23.65 11.78
C SER A 16 14.94 -24.42 11.76
N SER A 17 14.52 -24.95 12.91
CA SER A 17 13.20 -25.58 13.07
C SER A 17 12.03 -24.59 12.87
N SER A 18 12.30 -23.28 12.92
CA SER A 18 11.34 -22.19 12.69
C SER A 18 11.54 -21.52 11.32
N GLU A 19 12.12 -22.24 10.35
CA GLU A 19 12.28 -21.72 9.00
C GLU A 19 10.92 -21.44 8.36
N ARG A 20 10.76 -20.23 7.85
CA ARG A 20 9.56 -19.82 7.12
C ARG A 20 9.93 -19.12 5.81
N LYS A 21 9.47 -19.69 4.70
CA LYS A 21 9.68 -19.12 3.37
C LYS A 21 8.52 -18.18 3.04
N TYR A 22 8.82 -16.89 2.92
CA TYR A 22 7.86 -15.84 2.59
C TYR A 22 7.82 -15.49 1.11
N LEU A 23 8.97 -15.55 0.42
CA LEU A 23 9.10 -15.32 -1.02
C LEU A 23 10.06 -16.34 -1.61
N ASP A 24 9.70 -16.88 -2.78
CA ASP A 24 10.44 -17.91 -3.51
C ASP A 24 10.45 -17.60 -5.01
N ASP A 25 11.59 -17.12 -5.50
CA ASP A 25 11.84 -16.78 -6.91
C ASP A 25 10.83 -15.81 -7.52
N VAL A 26 10.46 -14.76 -6.77
CA VAL A 26 9.49 -13.76 -7.21
C VAL A 26 10.15 -12.80 -8.20
N ASN A 27 9.53 -12.68 -9.39
CA ASN A 27 9.95 -11.80 -10.48
C ASN A 27 8.80 -10.87 -10.85
N LEU A 28 8.97 -9.54 -10.66
CA LEU A 28 7.97 -8.54 -11.05
C LEU A 28 8.59 -7.14 -11.18
N VAL A 29 7.85 -6.26 -11.85
CA VAL A 29 8.23 -4.86 -12.02
C VAL A 29 7.06 -3.97 -11.59
N ILE A 30 7.34 -2.99 -10.74
CA ILE A 30 6.44 -1.90 -10.35
C ILE A 30 6.93 -0.64 -11.07
N LYS A 31 6.12 -0.12 -11.97
CA LYS A 31 6.45 1.10 -12.75
C LYS A 31 6.29 2.35 -11.87
N GLN A 32 7.11 3.36 -12.13
CA GLN A 32 6.93 4.69 -11.53
C GLN A 32 5.53 5.24 -11.82
N GLY A 33 4.96 5.98 -10.87
CA GLY A 33 3.66 6.64 -11.02
C GLY A 33 2.50 5.66 -11.14
N SER A 34 2.67 4.40 -10.72
CA SER A 34 1.59 3.40 -10.70
C SER A 34 1.05 3.15 -9.30
N ILE A 35 -0.18 2.68 -9.22
CA ILE A 35 -0.77 2.10 -8.01
C ILE A 35 -0.82 0.59 -8.17
N VAL A 36 -0.08 -0.13 -7.35
CA VAL A 36 0.04 -1.59 -7.43
C VAL A 36 -0.49 -2.24 -6.16
N GLY A 37 -1.32 -3.26 -6.32
CA GLY A 37 -1.85 -4.05 -5.23
C GLY A 37 -1.09 -5.37 -5.05
N PHE A 38 -0.81 -5.72 -3.80
CA PHE A 38 -0.34 -7.04 -3.41
C PHE A 38 -1.38 -7.71 -2.53
N LEU A 39 -1.88 -8.86 -2.99
CA LEU A 39 -2.63 -9.81 -2.19
C LEU A 39 -1.65 -10.89 -1.71
N ASN A 40 -1.44 -10.98 -0.41
CA ASN A 40 -0.44 -11.87 0.18
C ASN A 40 -0.95 -12.46 1.48
N ASP A 41 -0.64 -13.74 1.71
CA ASP A 41 -0.93 -14.45 2.96
C ASP A 41 -0.17 -13.87 4.15
N ASP A 42 1.06 -13.42 3.90
CA ASP A 42 1.97 -12.84 4.89
C ASP A 42 2.19 -11.34 4.64
N LEU A 43 1.24 -10.56 5.13
CA LEU A 43 1.30 -9.11 5.06
C LEU A 43 2.59 -8.56 5.71
N GLY A 44 3.13 -7.52 5.12
CA GLY A 44 4.23 -6.75 5.69
C GLY A 44 5.63 -7.16 5.26
N ILE A 45 5.89 -8.37 4.77
CA ILE A 45 7.24 -8.74 4.35
C ILE A 45 7.67 -7.95 3.09
N ILE A 46 6.75 -7.74 2.15
CA ILE A 46 7.01 -6.98 0.92
C ILE A 46 7.39 -5.53 1.26
N GLY A 47 6.61 -4.88 2.12
CA GLY A 47 6.91 -3.52 2.59
C GLY A 47 8.26 -3.44 3.32
N LYS A 48 8.56 -4.42 4.18
CA LYS A 48 9.85 -4.48 4.91
C LYS A 48 11.04 -4.70 3.97
N LEU A 49 10.88 -5.45 2.88
CA LEU A 49 11.91 -5.63 1.86
C LEU A 49 12.11 -4.34 1.05
N ILE A 50 11.03 -3.68 0.61
CA ILE A 50 11.10 -2.41 -0.12
C ILE A 50 11.77 -1.31 0.72
N MET A 51 11.47 -1.25 2.03
CA MET A 51 12.12 -0.35 2.98
C MET A 51 13.54 -0.80 3.37
N ALA A 52 14.01 -1.95 2.85
CA ALA A 52 15.26 -2.59 3.28
C ALA A 52 15.39 -2.74 4.82
N ILE A 53 14.26 -2.93 5.51
CA ILE A 53 14.23 -3.37 6.92
C ILE A 53 14.63 -4.84 7.00
N LYS A 54 14.14 -5.64 6.06
CA LYS A 54 14.61 -7.00 5.80
C LYS A 54 15.37 -7.02 4.47
N ARG A 55 16.32 -7.96 4.33
CA ARG A 55 17.11 -8.12 3.11
C ARG A 55 16.75 -9.44 2.43
N PRO A 56 16.79 -9.51 1.10
CA PRO A 56 16.61 -10.79 0.40
C PRO A 56 17.59 -11.85 0.90
N THR A 57 17.14 -13.09 0.97
CA THR A 57 18.04 -14.23 1.23
C THR A 57 18.74 -14.70 -0.02
N LYS A 58 18.04 -14.56 -1.20
CA LYS A 58 18.58 -14.78 -2.55
C LYS A 58 17.96 -13.77 -3.51
N GLY A 59 18.56 -13.61 -4.68
CA GLY A 59 18.12 -12.63 -5.67
C GLY A 59 18.40 -11.20 -5.25
N GLU A 60 17.70 -10.26 -5.86
CA GLU A 60 17.90 -8.84 -5.61
C GLU A 60 16.60 -8.05 -5.75
N LEU A 61 16.49 -6.98 -4.98
CA LEU A 61 15.50 -5.94 -5.14
C LEU A 61 16.22 -4.72 -5.72
N ARG A 62 15.82 -4.31 -6.92
CA ARG A 62 16.33 -3.08 -7.53
C ARG A 62 15.28 -1.97 -7.37
N ILE A 63 15.73 -0.80 -6.93
CA ILE A 63 14.91 0.39 -6.75
C ILE A 63 15.63 1.53 -7.45
N ASP A 64 15.19 1.91 -8.63
CA ASP A 64 15.97 2.70 -9.60
C ASP A 64 17.37 2.08 -9.81
N GLU A 65 18.41 2.84 -9.50
CA GLU A 65 19.80 2.38 -9.60
C GLU A 65 20.31 1.66 -8.35
N MET A 66 19.53 1.68 -7.26
CA MET A 66 19.94 1.02 -6.01
C MET A 66 19.60 -0.46 -6.04
N ILE A 67 20.58 -1.30 -5.76
CA ILE A 67 20.42 -2.75 -5.69
C ILE A 67 20.56 -3.20 -4.24
N ILE A 68 19.50 -3.84 -3.72
CA ILE A 68 19.44 -4.40 -2.38
C ILE A 68 19.58 -5.91 -2.48
N LYS A 69 20.67 -6.42 -1.96
CA LYS A 69 21.01 -7.85 -1.83
C LYS A 69 21.23 -8.19 -0.36
N ARG A 70 21.43 -9.46 -0.07
CA ARG A 70 21.77 -9.95 1.28
C ARG A 70 22.98 -9.20 1.87
N THR A 71 23.97 -8.86 1.05
CA THR A 71 25.24 -8.23 1.45
C THR A 71 25.27 -6.71 1.31
N SER A 72 24.16 -6.06 0.97
CA SER A 72 24.13 -4.60 0.76
C SER A 72 24.49 -3.82 2.02
N HIS A 73 25.29 -2.75 1.85
CA HIS A 73 25.73 -1.88 2.95
C HIS A 73 24.63 -0.96 3.48
N VAL A 74 24.74 -0.55 4.76
CA VAL A 74 23.73 0.24 5.48
C VAL A 74 23.54 1.65 4.89
N ASN A 75 24.59 2.26 4.35
CA ASN A 75 24.52 3.65 3.83
C ASN A 75 23.54 3.79 2.66
N ASN A 76 23.53 2.83 1.73
CA ASN A 76 22.58 2.83 0.61
C ASN A 76 21.11 2.66 1.08
N VAL A 77 20.92 1.99 2.20
CA VAL A 77 19.60 1.78 2.79
C VAL A 77 18.99 3.06 3.34
N ASN A 78 19.78 3.94 3.94
CA ASN A 78 19.28 5.20 4.51
C ASN A 78 18.79 6.16 3.41
N GLU A 79 19.50 6.24 2.28
CA GLU A 79 19.06 7.04 1.13
C GLU A 79 17.79 6.48 0.50
N LEU A 80 17.65 5.15 0.43
CA LEU A 80 16.42 4.51 -0.02
C LEU A 80 15.23 4.88 0.87
N ARG A 81 15.40 4.81 2.19
CA ARG A 81 14.33 5.09 3.17
C ARG A 81 13.79 6.52 3.08
N LYS A 82 14.62 7.48 2.65
CA LYS A 82 14.15 8.86 2.39
C LYS A 82 13.20 8.95 1.20
N LYS A 83 13.26 7.98 0.28
CA LYS A 83 12.42 7.95 -0.93
C LYS A 83 11.15 7.11 -0.76
N VAL A 84 11.02 6.32 0.31
CA VAL A 84 9.91 5.40 0.54
C VAL A 84 9.21 5.74 1.85
N GLY A 85 7.92 6.10 1.77
CA GLY A 85 7.03 6.21 2.92
C GLY A 85 6.38 4.87 3.21
N PHE A 86 6.43 4.42 4.46
CA PHE A 86 5.83 3.15 4.86
C PHE A 86 4.80 3.38 5.96
N VAL A 87 3.56 2.99 5.70
CA VAL A 87 2.46 3.03 6.67
C VAL A 87 2.11 1.61 7.07
N TYR A 88 2.52 1.27 8.26
CA TYR A 88 2.27 -0.02 8.89
C TYR A 88 1.15 0.12 9.92
N THR A 89 0.06 -0.61 9.76
CA THR A 89 -1.14 -0.40 10.58
C THR A 89 -1.28 -1.34 11.77
N SER A 90 -0.54 -2.44 11.82
CA SER A 90 -0.59 -3.38 12.94
C SER A 90 0.08 -2.89 14.23
N ASN A 91 0.88 -1.82 14.18
CA ASN A 91 1.45 -1.16 15.34
C ASN A 91 0.89 0.25 15.49
N ASN A 92 0.17 0.54 16.57
CA ASN A 92 -0.42 1.85 16.89
C ASN A 92 0.44 2.68 17.85
N GLN A 93 1.73 2.40 17.94
CA GLN A 93 2.66 3.18 18.75
C GLN A 93 3.09 4.46 18.02
N PHE A 94 3.13 5.55 18.76
CA PHE A 94 3.65 6.83 18.35
C PHE A 94 4.82 7.21 19.25
N VAL A 95 5.80 7.92 18.68
CA VAL A 95 7.00 8.37 19.42
C VAL A 95 6.81 9.78 19.98
N GLY A 96 6.08 10.62 19.24
CA GLY A 96 5.78 11.99 19.64
C GLY A 96 4.74 12.04 20.77
N LYS A 97 4.92 12.94 21.73
CA LYS A 97 3.93 13.21 22.78
C LYS A 97 2.70 13.94 22.23
N THR A 98 2.86 14.65 21.12
CA THR A 98 1.79 15.34 20.41
C THR A 98 1.80 14.98 18.92
N VAL A 99 0.68 15.17 18.24
CA VAL A 99 0.54 15.00 16.78
C VAL A 99 1.62 15.79 16.03
N LYS A 100 1.88 17.03 16.45
CA LYS A 100 2.92 17.91 15.90
C LYS A 100 4.32 17.30 16.09
N GLU A 101 4.62 16.78 17.27
CA GLU A 101 5.92 16.16 17.58
C GLU A 101 6.14 14.87 16.77
N GLU A 102 5.10 14.05 16.59
CA GLU A 102 5.18 12.83 15.80
C GLU A 102 5.64 13.10 14.37
N ILE A 103 5.03 14.08 13.70
CA ILE A 103 5.41 14.46 12.34
C ILE A 103 6.80 15.09 12.31
N LYS A 104 7.12 15.99 13.27
CA LYS A 104 8.45 16.59 13.36
C LYS A 104 9.56 15.58 13.56
N GLN A 105 9.32 14.57 14.43
CA GLN A 105 10.28 13.50 14.69
C GLN A 105 10.52 12.67 13.44
N THR A 106 9.44 12.34 12.70
CA THR A 106 9.54 11.64 11.43
C THR A 106 10.37 12.42 10.42
N MET A 107 10.08 13.72 10.21
CA MET A 107 10.87 14.59 9.33
C MET A 107 12.37 14.60 9.70
N LYS A 108 12.66 14.72 11.00
CA LYS A 108 14.04 14.71 11.52
C LYS A 108 14.73 13.37 11.24
N ASN A 109 14.06 12.25 11.49
CA ASN A 109 14.62 10.92 11.29
C ASN A 109 14.99 10.64 9.81
N PHE A 110 14.23 11.22 8.87
CA PHE A 110 14.50 11.11 7.43
C PHE A 110 15.34 12.27 6.88
N GLY A 111 15.86 13.15 7.74
CA GLY A 111 16.73 14.25 7.35
C GLY A 111 16.04 15.33 6.52
N TYR A 112 14.70 15.40 6.55
CA TYR A 112 13.94 16.40 5.82
C TYR A 112 13.97 17.74 6.56
N LYS A 113 14.35 18.80 5.83
CA LYS A 113 14.42 20.18 6.34
C LYS A 113 13.36 21.03 5.65
N ALA A 114 12.42 21.56 6.40
CA ALA A 114 11.47 22.53 5.91
C ALA A 114 11.87 23.94 6.38
N SER A 115 11.68 24.94 5.53
CA SER A 115 11.91 26.36 5.87
C SER A 115 11.00 26.82 7.02
N ASN A 116 9.77 26.33 7.05
CA ASN A 116 8.81 26.52 8.15
C ASN A 116 8.23 25.18 8.55
N ILE A 117 8.78 24.58 9.59
CA ILE A 117 8.40 23.23 10.06
C ILE A 117 6.94 23.19 10.51
N THR A 118 6.46 24.21 11.23
CA THR A 118 5.08 24.22 11.73
C THR A 118 4.07 24.27 10.59
N LYS A 119 4.28 25.14 9.61
CA LYS A 119 3.43 25.18 8.41
C LYS A 119 3.44 23.86 7.67
N HIS A 120 4.61 23.24 7.52
CA HIS A 120 4.73 21.95 6.82
C HIS A 120 4.00 20.82 7.55
N VAL A 121 4.03 20.81 8.89
CA VAL A 121 3.25 19.85 9.70
C VAL A 121 1.75 20.04 9.45
N VAL A 122 1.26 21.30 9.51
CA VAL A 122 -0.14 21.64 9.24
C VAL A 122 -0.55 21.19 7.83
N ASP A 123 0.27 21.47 6.83
CA ASP A 123 0.00 21.08 5.44
C ASP A 123 -0.06 19.54 5.30
N SER A 124 0.83 18.81 5.99
CA SER A 124 0.84 17.34 6.01
C SER A 124 -0.44 16.77 6.64
N LEU A 125 -0.94 17.36 7.72
CA LEU A 125 -2.19 16.98 8.38
C LEU A 125 -3.41 17.29 7.49
N ARG A 126 -3.42 18.47 6.88
CA ARG A 126 -4.51 18.90 5.99
C ARG A 126 -4.69 17.97 4.79
N ILE A 127 -3.59 17.43 4.24
CA ILE A 127 -3.65 16.46 3.13
C ILE A 127 -4.45 15.21 3.51
N VAL A 128 -4.39 14.76 4.75
CA VAL A 128 -5.13 13.57 5.24
C VAL A 128 -6.45 13.92 5.92
N GLY A 129 -6.87 15.19 5.89
CA GLY A 129 -8.12 15.65 6.48
C GLY A 129 -8.11 15.68 8.01
N ILE A 130 -6.98 16.09 8.60
CA ILE A 130 -6.84 16.42 10.02
C ILE A 130 -6.63 17.92 10.13
N GLY A 131 -7.36 18.59 11.03
CA GLY A 131 -7.28 20.02 11.27
C GLY A 131 -6.14 20.42 12.20
N GLU A 132 -5.91 21.73 12.31
CA GLU A 132 -4.85 22.31 13.15
C GLU A 132 -5.13 22.15 14.66
N GLU A 133 -6.40 21.99 15.03
CA GLU A 133 -6.85 21.76 16.42
C GLU A 133 -6.35 20.45 17.01
N TYR A 134 -5.77 19.58 16.19
CA TYR A 134 -5.16 18.31 16.61
C TYR A 134 -3.69 18.44 16.97
N LEU A 135 -3.02 19.53 16.64
CA LEU A 135 -1.56 19.67 16.74
C LEU A 135 -0.98 19.30 18.11
N ASP A 136 -1.64 19.73 19.19
CA ASP A 136 -1.16 19.54 20.55
C ASP A 136 -1.83 18.34 21.26
N ARG A 137 -2.69 17.56 20.54
CA ARG A 137 -3.31 16.34 21.10
C ARG A 137 -2.29 15.22 21.22
N ASP A 138 -2.46 14.38 22.24
CA ASP A 138 -1.75 13.09 22.34
C ASP A 138 -2.22 12.16 21.22
N PRO A 139 -1.30 11.65 20.37
CA PRO A 139 -1.64 10.69 19.32
C PRO A 139 -2.37 9.43 19.81
N ASN A 140 -2.15 9.03 21.05
CA ASN A 140 -2.78 7.84 21.61
C ASN A 140 -4.28 8.02 21.88
N THR A 141 -4.73 9.27 22.05
CA THR A 141 -6.16 9.61 22.27
C THR A 141 -6.98 9.68 20.98
N LEU A 142 -6.31 9.63 19.82
CA LEU A 142 -6.97 9.67 18.53
C LEU A 142 -7.78 8.39 18.27
N SER A 143 -8.87 8.53 17.52
CA SER A 143 -9.62 7.37 17.01
C SER A 143 -8.76 6.51 16.09
N TYR A 144 -9.21 5.28 15.81
CA TYR A 144 -8.49 4.36 14.94
C TYR A 144 -8.21 4.95 13.54
N THR A 145 -9.18 5.60 12.94
CA THR A 145 -9.03 6.24 11.63
C THR A 145 -8.11 7.45 11.67
N GLU A 146 -8.21 8.29 12.71
CA GLU A 146 -7.33 9.44 12.89
C GLU A 146 -5.87 9.00 13.09
N LYS A 147 -5.63 7.90 13.81
CA LYS A 147 -4.31 7.28 13.93
C LYS A 147 -3.74 6.88 12.57
N LYS A 148 -4.56 6.26 11.70
CA LYS A 148 -4.14 5.94 10.32
C LYS A 148 -3.83 7.20 9.50
N LYS A 149 -4.67 8.22 9.60
CA LYS A 149 -4.44 9.51 8.95
C LYS A 149 -3.13 10.14 9.42
N LEU A 150 -2.87 10.15 10.73
CA LEU A 150 -1.62 10.67 11.28
C LEU A 150 -0.40 9.90 10.77
N LYS A 151 -0.45 8.57 10.73
CA LYS A 151 0.64 7.75 10.17
C LYS A 151 0.90 8.07 8.71
N LEU A 152 -0.16 8.24 7.91
CA LEU A 152 -0.02 8.64 6.51
C LEU A 152 0.56 10.06 6.39
N ALA A 153 0.11 11.01 7.18
CA ALA A 153 0.66 12.36 7.23
C ALA A 153 2.15 12.35 7.58
N SER A 154 2.55 11.57 8.60
CA SER A 154 3.93 11.39 9.00
C SER A 154 4.77 10.78 7.87
N ALA A 155 4.28 9.71 7.22
CA ALA A 155 4.97 9.07 6.11
C ALA A 155 5.10 9.99 4.88
N MET A 156 4.16 10.90 4.66
CA MET A 156 4.19 11.87 3.56
C MET A 156 5.02 13.12 3.88
N SER A 157 5.29 13.41 5.14
CA SER A 157 5.89 14.67 5.59
C SER A 157 7.31 14.91 5.05
N TYR A 158 8.04 13.88 4.68
CA TYR A 158 9.36 14.00 4.04
C TYR A 158 9.33 13.80 2.52
N ASN A 159 8.13 13.88 1.92
CA ASN A 159 7.89 13.85 0.48
C ASN A 159 8.47 12.63 -0.26
N PRO A 160 8.20 11.39 0.18
CA PRO A 160 8.71 10.19 -0.48
C PRO A 160 8.15 10.05 -1.90
N SER A 161 8.89 9.38 -2.79
CA SER A 161 8.45 9.07 -4.16
C SER A 161 7.53 7.85 -4.21
N VAL A 162 7.68 6.94 -3.25
CA VAL A 162 6.87 5.71 -3.11
C VAL A 162 6.18 5.71 -1.75
N LEU A 163 4.92 5.31 -1.74
CA LEU A 163 4.15 5.03 -0.53
C LEU A 163 3.81 3.54 -0.48
N VAL A 164 4.20 2.87 0.58
CA VAL A 164 3.82 1.49 0.87
C VAL A 164 2.81 1.50 2.01
N LEU A 165 1.62 0.98 1.74
CA LEU A 165 0.46 1.02 2.65
C LEU A 165 0.04 -0.42 2.96
N GLU A 166 0.23 -0.85 4.20
CA GLU A 166 -0.13 -2.18 4.64
C GLU A 166 -1.43 -2.15 5.44
N ASP A 167 -2.43 -2.95 5.01
CA ASP A 167 -3.77 -3.03 5.61
C ASP A 167 -4.41 -1.64 5.88
N PHE A 168 -4.11 -0.69 5.02
CA PHE A 168 -4.55 0.69 5.23
C PHE A 168 -6.08 0.83 5.17
N ASP A 169 -6.73 0.03 4.35
CA ASP A 169 -8.20 -0.01 4.16
C ASP A 169 -8.95 -0.62 5.35
N LYS A 170 -8.28 -1.49 6.12
CA LYS A 170 -8.91 -2.24 7.22
C LYS A 170 -9.50 -1.30 8.28
N GLY A 171 -10.80 -1.49 8.58
CA GLY A 171 -11.52 -0.71 9.59
C GLY A 171 -11.89 0.72 9.17
N LEU A 172 -11.68 1.10 7.90
CA LEU A 172 -12.18 2.34 7.35
C LEU A 172 -13.65 2.21 6.95
N LEU A 173 -14.45 3.23 7.26
CA LEU A 173 -15.83 3.36 6.76
C LEU A 173 -15.84 3.67 5.26
N PHE A 174 -16.96 3.41 4.59
CA PHE A 174 -17.09 3.65 3.14
C PHE A 174 -16.68 5.06 2.71
N LYS A 175 -17.15 6.11 3.42
CA LYS A 175 -16.79 7.51 3.13
C LYS A 175 -15.28 7.76 3.24
N GLU A 176 -14.61 7.11 4.19
CA GLU A 176 -13.17 7.24 4.40
C GLU A 176 -12.39 6.52 3.32
N ARG A 177 -12.82 5.32 2.92
CA ARG A 177 -12.24 4.58 1.77
C ARG A 177 -12.32 5.43 0.50
N GLU A 178 -13.47 6.04 0.21
CA GLU A 178 -13.65 6.94 -0.93
C GLU A 178 -12.73 8.18 -0.86
N TYR A 179 -12.57 8.77 0.32
CA TYR A 179 -11.65 9.89 0.53
C TYR A 179 -10.21 9.49 0.18
N PHE A 180 -9.72 8.37 0.73
CA PHE A 180 -8.36 7.90 0.48
C PHE A 180 -8.16 7.43 -0.96
N ARG A 181 -9.17 6.80 -1.57
CA ARG A 181 -9.13 6.46 -3.00
C ARG A 181 -8.86 7.70 -3.85
N LYS A 182 -9.62 8.77 -3.64
CA LYS A 182 -9.42 10.05 -4.35
C LYS A 182 -8.05 10.67 -4.05
N LEU A 183 -7.60 10.60 -2.80
CA LEU A 183 -6.27 11.08 -2.41
C LEU A 183 -5.17 10.30 -3.14
N PHE A 184 -5.21 8.99 -3.16
CA PHE A 184 -4.20 8.16 -3.81
C PHE A 184 -4.18 8.39 -5.33
N LEU A 185 -5.32 8.48 -5.99
CA LEU A 185 -5.40 8.86 -7.40
C LEU A 185 -4.81 10.26 -7.67
N LYS A 186 -5.07 11.23 -6.78
CA LYS A 186 -4.47 12.57 -6.87
C LYS A 186 -2.95 12.51 -6.69
N LEU A 187 -2.45 11.72 -5.72
CA LEU A 187 -1.02 11.55 -5.48
C LEU A 187 -0.32 10.92 -6.70
N LYS A 188 -0.93 9.91 -7.31
CA LYS A 188 -0.46 9.30 -8.54
C LYS A 188 -0.47 10.32 -9.70
N ASN A 189 -1.65 10.86 -10.03
CA ASN A 189 -1.86 11.60 -11.28
C ASN A 189 -1.23 13.01 -11.29
N LYS A 190 -1.16 13.68 -10.13
CA LYS A 190 -0.63 15.05 -10.03
C LYS A 190 0.81 15.12 -9.51
N PHE A 191 1.25 14.14 -8.74
CA PHE A 191 2.55 14.16 -8.06
C PHE A 191 3.44 12.98 -8.46
N ASP A 192 3.03 12.19 -9.45
CA ASP A 192 3.78 11.02 -9.97
C ASP A 192 4.26 10.05 -8.88
N LYS A 193 3.47 9.94 -7.78
CA LYS A 193 3.79 9.03 -6.69
C LYS A 193 3.46 7.60 -7.07
N THR A 194 4.36 6.69 -6.75
CA THR A 194 4.09 5.25 -6.81
C THR A 194 3.45 4.82 -5.49
N ILE A 195 2.35 4.08 -5.55
CA ILE A 195 1.64 3.62 -4.36
C ILE A 195 1.54 2.09 -4.40
N ILE A 196 1.93 1.46 -3.31
CA ILE A 196 1.90 0.01 -3.16
C ILE A 196 0.93 -0.31 -2.02
N LEU A 197 -0.16 -0.98 -2.37
CA LEU A 197 -1.17 -1.44 -1.42
C LEU A 197 -0.90 -2.90 -1.09
N ILE A 198 -0.78 -3.24 0.17
CA ILE A 198 -0.60 -4.62 0.62
C ILE A 198 -1.79 -4.94 1.53
N THR A 199 -2.68 -5.83 1.09
CA THR A 199 -3.90 -6.17 1.84
C THR A 199 -4.36 -7.60 1.49
N LYS A 200 -5.26 -8.13 2.31
CA LYS A 200 -6.00 -9.37 2.02
C LYS A 200 -7.37 -9.11 1.38
N ASP A 201 -7.85 -7.85 1.43
CA ASP A 201 -9.15 -7.46 0.89
C ASP A 201 -9.02 -6.97 -0.56
N LEU A 202 -9.46 -7.80 -1.50
CA LEU A 202 -9.45 -7.47 -2.92
C LEU A 202 -10.32 -6.23 -3.24
N THR A 203 -11.40 -5.99 -2.48
CA THR A 203 -12.31 -4.86 -2.71
C THR A 203 -11.63 -3.51 -2.51
N ALA A 204 -10.60 -3.45 -1.65
CA ALA A 204 -9.81 -2.25 -1.43
C ALA A 204 -9.00 -1.81 -2.67
N MET A 205 -8.81 -2.71 -3.62
CA MET A 205 -8.03 -2.49 -4.83
C MET A 205 -8.86 -2.14 -6.06
N PHE A 206 -10.17 -2.45 -6.06
CA PHE A 206 -11.06 -2.13 -7.17
C PHE A 206 -11.00 -0.64 -7.48
N ASP A 207 -11.04 -0.28 -8.76
CA ASP A 207 -10.98 1.09 -9.32
C ASP A 207 -9.71 1.88 -8.99
N LEU A 208 -8.86 1.37 -8.10
CA LEU A 208 -7.71 2.09 -7.60
C LEU A 208 -6.41 1.64 -8.26
N VAL A 209 -6.20 0.33 -8.38
CA VAL A 209 -4.91 -0.22 -8.83
C VAL A 209 -4.80 -0.31 -10.34
N ASP A 210 -3.58 -0.13 -10.84
CA ASP A 210 -3.24 -0.39 -12.25
C ASP A 210 -2.88 -1.85 -12.47
N LYS A 211 -2.33 -2.50 -11.42
CA LYS A 211 -1.89 -3.89 -11.47
C LYS A 211 -2.03 -4.55 -10.10
N VAL A 212 -2.36 -5.84 -10.12
CA VAL A 212 -2.42 -6.68 -8.93
C VAL A 212 -1.44 -7.84 -9.05
N HIS A 213 -0.78 -8.16 -7.96
CA HIS A 213 0.07 -9.32 -7.79
C HIS A 213 -0.47 -10.18 -6.64
N VAL A 214 -0.73 -11.45 -6.92
CA VAL A 214 -1.16 -12.43 -5.92
C VAL A 214 0.02 -13.33 -5.57
N ILE A 215 0.43 -13.28 -4.31
CA ILE A 215 1.50 -14.12 -3.78
C ILE A 215 0.89 -15.10 -2.79
N HIS A 216 1.03 -16.37 -3.08
CA HIS A 216 0.53 -17.46 -2.24
C HIS A 216 1.64 -18.51 -2.03
N ASN A 217 1.85 -18.94 -0.78
CA ASN A 217 2.95 -19.82 -0.41
C ASN A 217 4.32 -19.35 -0.93
N GLY A 218 4.55 -18.05 -0.90
CA GLY A 218 5.80 -17.41 -1.33
C GLY A 218 5.97 -17.25 -2.84
N LYS A 219 5.08 -17.77 -3.68
CA LYS A 219 5.18 -17.68 -5.14
C LYS A 219 4.22 -16.68 -5.73
N LEU A 220 4.65 -15.99 -6.79
CA LEU A 220 3.77 -15.16 -7.59
C LEU A 220 2.85 -16.05 -8.43
N MET A 221 1.57 -16.10 -8.06
CA MET A 221 0.58 -16.98 -8.70
C MET A 221 -0.12 -16.27 -9.87
N ILE A 222 -0.50 -15.01 -9.67
CA ILE A 222 -1.24 -14.21 -10.65
C ILE A 222 -0.65 -12.80 -10.67
N SER A 223 -0.57 -12.22 -11.86
CA SER A 223 -0.17 -10.84 -12.07
C SER A 223 -0.90 -10.29 -13.28
N GLY A 224 -1.70 -9.24 -13.12
CA GLY A 224 -2.46 -8.64 -14.20
C GLY A 224 -3.03 -7.28 -13.84
N GLY A 225 -3.70 -6.63 -14.78
CA GLY A 225 -4.45 -5.41 -14.58
C GLY A 225 -5.84 -5.68 -14.01
N LYS A 226 -6.78 -4.77 -14.28
CA LYS A 226 -8.16 -4.88 -13.77
C LYS A 226 -8.93 -6.08 -14.34
N GLU A 227 -8.52 -6.58 -15.49
CA GLU A 227 -9.12 -7.75 -16.15
C GLU A 227 -9.10 -9.01 -15.27
N ILE A 228 -8.11 -9.13 -14.39
CA ILE A 228 -7.99 -10.32 -13.53
C ILE A 228 -9.11 -10.41 -12.48
N PHE A 229 -9.79 -9.31 -12.16
CA PHE A 229 -10.86 -9.31 -11.16
C PHE A 229 -12.06 -10.17 -11.55
N TYR A 230 -12.23 -10.48 -12.83
CA TYR A 230 -13.28 -11.38 -13.31
C TYR A 230 -12.75 -12.76 -13.73
N ASP A 231 -11.43 -13.01 -13.63
CA ASP A 231 -10.84 -14.33 -13.86
C ASP A 231 -11.09 -15.27 -12.67
N ASN A 232 -11.76 -16.40 -12.91
CA ASN A 232 -12.02 -17.42 -11.89
C ASN A 232 -10.74 -18.00 -11.25
N LYS A 233 -9.60 -17.90 -11.91
CA LYS A 233 -8.30 -18.34 -11.35
C LYS A 233 -7.91 -17.53 -10.11
N LEU A 234 -8.30 -16.26 -10.05
CA LEU A 234 -8.02 -15.39 -8.91
C LEU A 234 -8.67 -15.93 -7.61
N TYR A 235 -9.90 -16.44 -7.71
CA TYR A 235 -10.71 -16.88 -6.59
C TYR A 235 -10.32 -18.26 -6.02
N LYS A 236 -9.25 -18.85 -6.54
CA LYS A 236 -8.54 -19.96 -5.89
C LYS A 236 -7.68 -19.49 -4.70
N TYR A 237 -7.35 -18.20 -4.65
CA TYR A 237 -6.41 -17.61 -3.69
C TYR A 237 -7.02 -16.54 -2.79
N VAL A 238 -8.13 -15.94 -3.20
CA VAL A 238 -8.77 -14.83 -2.50
C VAL A 238 -10.28 -14.98 -2.52
N GLU A 239 -10.98 -14.39 -1.56
CA GLU A 239 -12.44 -14.37 -1.53
C GLU A 239 -12.99 -13.52 -2.68
N MET A 240 -14.09 -14.00 -3.30
CA MET A 240 -14.76 -13.29 -4.38
C MET A 240 -15.54 -12.10 -3.81
N PRO A 241 -15.29 -10.87 -4.29
CA PRO A 241 -16.06 -9.71 -3.89
C PRO A 241 -17.52 -9.81 -4.34
N LYS A 242 -18.44 -9.29 -3.52
CA LYS A 242 -19.88 -9.35 -3.78
C LYS A 242 -20.31 -8.71 -5.11
N ILE A 243 -19.61 -7.67 -5.57
CA ILE A 243 -19.88 -7.07 -6.88
C ILE A 243 -19.60 -8.05 -8.03
N VAL A 244 -18.53 -8.83 -7.94
CA VAL A 244 -18.17 -9.84 -8.95
C VAL A 244 -19.13 -11.01 -8.90
N GLU A 245 -19.43 -11.50 -7.68
CA GLU A 245 -20.40 -12.58 -7.46
C GLU A 245 -21.77 -12.22 -8.05
N PHE A 246 -22.26 -11.03 -7.74
CA PHE A 246 -23.52 -10.52 -8.30
C PHE A 246 -23.50 -10.44 -9.82
N THR A 247 -22.43 -9.83 -10.41
CA THR A 247 -22.33 -9.67 -11.86
C THR A 247 -22.33 -11.03 -12.57
N LYS A 248 -21.55 -11.99 -12.07
CA LYS A 248 -21.49 -13.34 -12.64
C LYS A 248 -22.85 -14.05 -12.54
N TYR A 249 -23.48 -13.99 -11.37
CA TYR A 249 -24.81 -14.59 -11.17
C TYR A 249 -25.86 -14.00 -12.13
N ALA A 250 -25.87 -12.66 -12.27
CA ALA A 250 -26.79 -12.00 -13.19
C ALA A 250 -26.54 -12.39 -14.67
N GLN A 251 -25.27 -12.53 -15.07
CA GLN A 251 -24.90 -13.02 -16.40
C GLN A 251 -25.35 -14.49 -16.62
N GLU A 252 -25.20 -15.36 -15.62
CA GLU A 252 -25.69 -16.73 -15.64
C GLU A 252 -27.23 -16.80 -15.76
N CYS A 253 -27.95 -15.84 -15.18
CA CYS A 253 -29.39 -15.68 -15.35
C CYS A 253 -29.82 -15.07 -16.69
N GLY A 254 -28.88 -14.79 -17.60
CA GLY A 254 -29.16 -14.29 -18.94
C GLY A 254 -29.24 -12.75 -19.05
N HIS A 255 -28.89 -12.02 -17.98
CA HIS A 255 -28.83 -10.55 -18.03
C HIS A 255 -27.52 -10.10 -18.67
N ASN A 256 -27.60 -9.16 -19.63
CA ASN A 256 -26.42 -8.59 -20.30
C ASN A 256 -25.81 -7.45 -19.44
N ILE A 257 -25.10 -7.80 -18.39
CA ILE A 257 -24.40 -6.86 -17.49
C ILE A 257 -22.92 -6.92 -17.74
N LEU A 258 -22.27 -5.72 -17.90
CA LEU A 258 -20.83 -5.61 -18.07
C LEU A 258 -20.07 -5.84 -16.75
N GLU A 259 -18.80 -6.16 -16.88
CA GLU A 259 -17.88 -6.37 -15.76
C GLU A 259 -17.40 -5.02 -15.18
N TYR A 260 -18.01 -4.61 -14.08
CA TYR A 260 -17.66 -3.38 -13.38
C TYR A 260 -16.84 -3.64 -12.12
N THR A 261 -15.83 -2.80 -11.91
CA THR A 261 -15.08 -2.73 -10.65
C THR A 261 -15.59 -1.59 -9.75
N ASP A 262 -16.36 -0.64 -10.28
CA ASP A 262 -17.05 0.43 -9.53
C ASP A 262 -18.53 0.10 -9.35
N ILE A 263 -18.96 -0.04 -8.09
CA ILE A 263 -20.36 -0.32 -7.75
C ILE A 263 -21.32 0.78 -8.24
N LYS A 264 -20.85 2.04 -8.35
CA LYS A 264 -21.67 3.15 -8.83
C LYS A 264 -21.95 3.02 -10.34
N GLU A 265 -20.96 2.56 -11.09
CA GLU A 265 -21.15 2.32 -12.52
C GLU A 265 -22.08 1.13 -12.75
N LEU A 266 -21.93 0.05 -11.98
CA LEU A 266 -22.87 -1.08 -12.00
C LEU A 266 -24.31 -0.63 -11.68
N ILE A 267 -24.51 0.17 -10.63
CA ILE A 267 -25.83 0.69 -10.26
C ILE A 267 -26.41 1.55 -11.40
N LYS A 268 -25.62 2.42 -12.03
CA LYS A 268 -26.08 3.23 -13.19
C LYS A 268 -26.54 2.35 -14.35
N GLU A 269 -25.80 1.28 -14.65
CA GLU A 269 -26.20 0.35 -15.70
C GLU A 269 -27.53 -0.34 -15.38
N LEU A 270 -27.68 -0.84 -14.14
CA LEU A 270 -28.94 -1.47 -13.69
C LEU A 270 -30.14 -0.53 -13.86
N TYR A 271 -30.00 0.76 -13.50
CA TYR A 271 -31.07 1.75 -13.69
C TYR A 271 -31.34 2.13 -15.15
N ARG A 272 -30.39 1.90 -16.08
CA ARG A 272 -30.62 2.14 -17.51
C ARG A 272 -31.33 0.97 -18.19
N ASN A 273 -31.26 -0.20 -17.62
CA ASN A 273 -31.80 -1.43 -18.18
C ASN A 273 -33.15 -1.84 -17.55
N VAL A 274 -33.64 -1.05 -16.59
CA VAL A 274 -35.01 -1.09 -16.03
C VAL A 274 -35.86 0.04 -16.61
#